data_914facf7263d9419d0b4c2068ff0a95b
#
_entry.id   914facf7263d9419d0b4c2068ff0a95b
#
_cell.length_a   1.000
_cell.length_b   1.000
_cell.length_c   1.000
_cell.angle_alpha   90.00
_cell.angle_beta   90.00
_cell.angle_gamma   90.00
#
_symmetry.space_group_name_H-M   'P 1'
#
loop_
_entity.id
_entity.type
_entity.pdbx_description
1 polymer ?
#
loop_
_entity_poly.entity_id
_entity_poly.type
_entity_poly.pdbx_seq_one_letter_code
_entity_poly.pdbx_strand_id
1 'polypeptide(L)'
;MQKIYTLDEIKQMLYPIFATVSVYRAILFGSYAKGLATENSDIDIVIDSKGELLNINFYGVLEDIIKRLGKKVDLVEISEIEKDSPIYEEIQREGIVVYEK
;
A
#
# COMPACT_ATOMS: atom_id res chain seq x y z
N MET A 1 -3.73 -21.44 -4.33
CA MET A 1 -3.46 -21.30 -2.88
C MET A 1 -2.98 -19.89 -2.57
N GLN A 2 -3.57 -19.27 -1.58
CA GLN A 2 -3.18 -17.91 -1.19
C GLN A 2 -1.93 -17.95 -0.33
N LYS A 3 -1.07 -16.98 -0.54
CA LYS A 3 0.21 -16.89 0.17
C LYS A 3 0.19 -15.73 1.17
N ILE A 4 0.89 -15.90 2.27
CA ILE A 4 1.18 -14.79 3.19
C ILE A 4 2.57 -14.28 2.83
N TYR A 5 2.64 -13.03 2.36
CA TYR A 5 3.91 -12.43 1.96
C TYR A 5 4.69 -11.90 3.17
N THR A 6 6.02 -12.00 3.09
CA THR A 6 6.88 -11.28 4.03
C THR A 6 6.98 -9.81 3.62
N LEU A 7 7.47 -8.98 4.54
CA LEU A 7 7.69 -7.56 4.24
C LEU A 7 8.67 -7.39 3.09
N ASP A 8 9.74 -8.17 3.08
CA ASP A 8 10.73 -8.08 2.01
C ASP A 8 10.16 -8.46 0.66
N GLU A 9 9.31 -9.49 0.63
CA GLU A 9 8.62 -9.87 -0.61
C GLU A 9 7.73 -8.75 -1.12
N ILE A 10 6.97 -8.12 -0.22
CA ILE A 10 6.09 -7.01 -0.60
C ILE A 10 6.91 -5.86 -1.16
N LYS A 11 8.00 -5.49 -0.48
CA LYS A 11 8.88 -4.42 -0.96
C LYS A 11 9.42 -4.70 -2.35
N GLN A 12 9.91 -5.91 -2.57
CA GLN A 12 10.49 -6.29 -3.86
C GLN A 12 9.45 -6.30 -4.97
N MET A 13 8.25 -6.77 -4.67
CA MET A 13 7.20 -6.85 -5.68
C MET A 13 6.63 -5.49 -6.04
N LEU A 14 6.58 -4.56 -5.09
CA LEU A 14 6.02 -3.23 -5.32
C LEU A 14 7.01 -2.25 -5.93
N TYR A 15 8.30 -2.45 -5.73
CA TYR A 15 9.32 -1.52 -6.20
C TYR A 15 9.21 -1.20 -7.69
N PRO A 16 9.13 -2.21 -8.59
CA PRO A 16 9.06 -1.89 -10.03
C PRO A 16 7.80 -1.11 -10.41
N ILE A 17 6.72 -1.27 -9.65
CA ILE A 17 5.49 -0.55 -9.92
C ILE A 17 5.63 0.92 -9.50
N PHE A 18 6.04 1.16 -8.26
CA PHE A 18 6.10 2.53 -7.74
C PHE A 18 7.25 3.34 -8.33
N ALA A 19 8.33 2.69 -8.77
CA ALA A 19 9.48 3.39 -9.33
C ALA A 19 9.18 4.07 -10.67
N THR A 20 8.12 3.65 -11.36
CA THR A 20 7.78 4.17 -12.68
C THR A 20 6.62 5.17 -12.67
N VAL A 21 6.10 5.50 -11.50
CA VAL A 21 4.96 6.42 -11.35
C VAL A 21 5.27 7.48 -10.30
N SER A 22 4.36 8.45 -10.17
CA SER A 22 4.54 9.57 -9.23
C SER A 22 4.12 9.18 -7.82
N VAL A 23 4.75 8.15 -7.28
CA VAL A 23 4.57 7.76 -5.87
C VAL A 23 5.89 8.02 -5.16
N TYR A 24 5.83 8.80 -4.08
CA TYR A 24 7.00 9.19 -3.30
C TYR A 24 7.21 8.33 -2.07
N ARG A 25 6.13 7.78 -1.54
CA ARG A 25 6.18 6.90 -0.37
C ARG A 25 4.99 5.96 -0.41
N ALA A 26 5.19 4.73 0.03
CA ALA A 26 4.12 3.77 0.24
C ALA A 26 4.27 3.14 1.62
N ILE A 27 3.17 3.09 2.36
CA ILE A 27 3.13 2.61 3.74
C ILE A 27 2.15 1.44 3.81
N LEU A 28 2.63 0.32 4.30
CA LEU A 28 1.81 -0.85 4.58
C LEU A 28 1.16 -0.65 5.95
N PHE A 29 -0.15 -0.92 6.05
CA PHE A 29 -0.84 -0.83 7.33
C PHE A 29 -1.81 -2.02 7.46
N GLY A 30 -2.65 -2.01 8.52
CA GLY A 30 -3.57 -3.10 8.76
C GLY A 30 -2.89 -4.38 9.21
N SER A 31 -3.47 -5.53 8.89
CA SER A 31 -3.03 -6.81 9.43
C SER A 31 -1.61 -7.17 9.05
N TYR A 32 -1.17 -6.84 7.84
CA TYR A 32 0.20 -7.13 7.41
C TYR A 32 1.22 -6.33 8.21
N ALA A 33 0.90 -5.07 8.53
CA ALA A 33 1.81 -4.25 9.32
C ALA A 33 1.90 -4.71 10.77
N LYS A 34 0.82 -5.30 11.29
CA LYS A 34 0.74 -5.76 12.67
C LYS A 34 1.29 -7.18 12.89
N GLY A 35 1.67 -7.86 11.82
CA GLY A 35 2.11 -9.24 11.93
C GLY A 35 0.97 -10.23 12.16
N LEU A 36 -0.25 -9.84 11.83
CA LEU A 36 -1.46 -10.63 12.06
C LEU A 36 -2.08 -11.16 10.77
N ALA A 37 -1.39 -11.02 9.64
CA ALA A 37 -1.94 -11.43 8.35
C ALA A 37 -2.15 -12.93 8.28
N THR A 38 -3.24 -13.31 7.61
CA THR A 38 -3.56 -14.70 7.27
C THR A 38 -3.62 -14.83 5.76
N GLU A 39 -3.87 -16.04 5.28
CA GLU A 39 -4.02 -16.29 3.85
C GLU A 39 -5.14 -15.46 3.23
N ASN A 40 -6.15 -15.09 4.01
CA ASN A 40 -7.31 -14.36 3.54
C ASN A 40 -7.23 -12.85 3.80
N SER A 41 -6.13 -12.37 4.36
CA SER A 41 -5.98 -10.95 4.65
C SER A 41 -5.78 -10.14 3.38
N ASP A 42 -6.44 -8.98 3.33
CA ASP A 42 -6.18 -7.98 2.30
C ASP A 42 -4.85 -7.30 2.58
N ILE A 43 -4.29 -6.69 1.54
CA ILE A 43 -3.08 -5.89 1.68
C ILE A 43 -3.50 -4.42 1.65
N ASP A 44 -3.23 -3.71 2.73
CA ASP A 44 -3.64 -2.31 2.89
C ASP A 44 -2.44 -1.40 2.71
N ILE A 45 -2.50 -0.52 1.73
CA ILE A 45 -1.39 0.36 1.36
C ILE A 45 -1.87 1.80 1.27
N VAL A 46 -1.15 2.70 1.92
CA VAL A 46 -1.33 4.14 1.77
C VAL A 46 -0.16 4.67 0.95
N ILE A 47 -0.47 5.45 -0.08
CA ILE A 47 0.57 6.07 -0.90
C ILE A 47 0.54 7.58 -0.73
N ASP A 48 1.71 8.18 -0.86
CA ASP A 48 1.88 9.62 -0.95
C ASP A 48 2.39 9.93 -2.36
N SER A 49 1.51 10.45 -3.20
CA SER A 49 1.86 10.87 -4.56
C SER A 49 1.93 12.39 -4.66
N LYS A 50 1.82 13.11 -3.55
CA LYS A 50 1.73 14.56 -3.51
C LYS A 50 0.60 15.08 -4.42
N GLY A 51 -0.47 14.28 -4.53
CA GLY A 51 -1.62 14.62 -5.35
C GLY A 51 -1.41 14.45 -6.85
N GLU A 52 -0.30 13.84 -7.27
CA GLU A 52 0.02 13.72 -8.69
C GLU A 52 -0.58 12.48 -9.33
N LEU A 53 -0.88 11.45 -8.56
CA LEU A 53 -1.46 10.22 -9.08
C LEU A 53 -2.96 10.26 -8.90
N LEU A 54 -3.67 10.61 -9.98
CA LEU A 54 -5.11 10.86 -9.92
C LEU A 54 -5.88 10.00 -10.91
N ASN A 55 -7.15 9.75 -10.56
CA ASN A 55 -8.16 9.19 -11.47
C ASN A 55 -7.69 7.87 -12.10
N ILE A 56 -7.68 7.82 -13.43
CA ILE A 56 -7.38 6.60 -14.17
C ILE A 56 -5.96 6.09 -13.87
N ASN A 57 -5.02 7.01 -13.63
CA ASN A 57 -3.64 6.62 -13.31
C ASN A 57 -3.56 5.93 -11.95
N PHE A 58 -4.33 6.42 -10.98
CA PHE A 58 -4.42 5.79 -9.66
C PHE A 58 -4.97 4.37 -9.78
N TYR A 59 -6.06 4.20 -10.52
CA TYR A 59 -6.66 2.88 -10.69
C TYR A 59 -5.78 1.93 -11.50
N GLY A 60 -5.00 2.47 -12.43
CA GLY A 60 -4.03 1.68 -13.17
C GLY A 60 -2.95 1.10 -12.26
N VAL A 61 -2.45 1.90 -11.32
CA VAL A 61 -1.47 1.44 -10.34
C VAL A 61 -2.09 0.38 -9.43
N LEU A 62 -3.31 0.62 -8.94
CA LEU A 62 -4.01 -0.36 -8.11
C LEU A 62 -4.14 -1.70 -8.82
N GLU A 63 -4.53 -1.67 -10.09
CA GLU A 63 -4.68 -2.89 -10.86
C GLU A 63 -3.36 -3.63 -11.05
N ASP A 64 -2.28 -2.89 -11.30
CA ASP A 64 -0.94 -3.49 -11.41
C ASP A 64 -0.51 -4.17 -10.11
N ILE A 65 -0.80 -3.54 -8.97
CA ILE A 65 -0.48 -4.12 -7.67
C ILE A 65 -1.29 -5.40 -7.45
N ILE A 66 -2.58 -5.38 -7.74
CA ILE A 66 -3.44 -6.55 -7.57
C ILE A 66 -2.93 -7.71 -8.42
N LYS A 67 -2.59 -7.44 -9.68
CA LYS A 67 -2.07 -8.47 -10.57
C LYS A 67 -0.74 -9.04 -10.09
N ARG A 68 0.12 -8.17 -9.57
CA ARG A 68 1.45 -8.58 -9.12
C ARG A 68 1.38 -9.42 -7.86
N LEU A 69 0.56 -9.03 -6.90
CA LEU A 69 0.45 -9.71 -5.61
C LEU A 69 -0.52 -10.87 -5.61
N GLY A 70 -1.49 -10.87 -6.54
CA GLY A 70 -2.50 -11.92 -6.58
C GLY A 70 -3.44 -11.90 -5.39
N LYS A 71 -3.63 -10.75 -4.76
CA LYS A 71 -4.49 -10.59 -3.59
C LYS A 71 -5.33 -9.34 -3.72
N LYS A 72 -6.37 -9.28 -2.91
CA LYS A 72 -7.15 -8.06 -2.78
C LYS A 72 -6.29 -6.99 -2.11
N VAL A 73 -6.30 -5.79 -2.67
CA VAL A 73 -5.49 -4.66 -2.20
C VAL A 73 -6.39 -3.46 -1.99
N ASP A 74 -6.25 -2.83 -0.82
CA ASP A 74 -6.88 -1.54 -0.56
C ASP A 74 -5.79 -0.48 -0.69
N LEU A 75 -5.93 0.39 -1.67
CA LEU A 75 -4.96 1.45 -1.95
C LEU A 75 -5.60 2.81 -1.72
N VAL A 76 -4.98 3.63 -0.89
CA VAL A 76 -5.52 4.94 -0.51
C VAL A 76 -4.43 5.99 -0.65
N GLU A 77 -4.80 7.17 -1.17
CA GLU A 77 -3.90 8.33 -1.20
C GLU A 77 -3.95 9.02 0.16
N ILE A 78 -2.79 9.30 0.73
CA ILE A 78 -2.72 9.86 2.09
C ILE A 78 -3.44 11.19 2.23
N SER A 79 -3.47 11.98 1.15
CA SER A 79 -4.15 13.29 1.18
C SER A 79 -5.65 13.18 1.32
N GLU A 80 -6.22 12.02 1.05
CA GLU A 80 -7.66 11.79 1.20
C GLU A 80 -8.04 11.31 2.60
N ILE A 81 -7.07 11.09 3.47
CA ILE A 81 -7.32 10.67 4.85
C ILE A 81 -7.25 11.88 5.75
N GLU A 82 -8.28 12.07 6.57
CA GLU A 82 -8.28 13.18 7.52
C GLU A 82 -7.21 12.96 8.59
N LYS A 83 -6.44 14.00 8.87
CA LYS A 83 -5.30 13.92 9.79
C LYS A 83 -5.68 13.57 11.22
N ASP A 84 -6.89 13.89 11.63
CA ASP A 84 -7.36 13.60 12.99
C ASP A 84 -8.14 12.29 13.09
N SER A 85 -8.20 11.52 12.00
CA SER A 85 -8.99 10.29 11.99
C SER A 85 -8.24 9.15 12.67
N PRO A 86 -8.98 8.16 13.20
CA PRO A 86 -8.35 6.99 13.81
C PRO A 86 -7.45 6.20 12.83
N ILE A 87 -7.83 6.15 11.56
CA ILE A 87 -7.03 5.44 10.57
C ILE A 87 -5.70 6.15 10.32
N TYR A 88 -5.71 7.48 10.31
CA TYR A 88 -4.47 8.25 10.14
C TYR A 88 -3.52 7.98 11.32
N GLU A 89 -4.05 7.97 12.54
CA GLU A 89 -3.24 7.66 13.72
C GLU A 89 -2.67 6.25 13.68
N GLU A 90 -3.45 5.28 13.22
CA GLU A 90 -2.97 3.91 13.08
C GLU A 90 -1.81 3.84 12.09
N ILE A 91 -1.93 4.53 10.95
CA ILE A 91 -0.89 4.57 9.93
C ILE A 91 0.39 5.18 10.51
N GLN A 92 0.27 6.27 11.25
CA GLN A 92 1.43 6.94 11.85
C GLN A 92 2.10 6.09 12.91
N ARG A 93 1.33 5.34 13.69
CA ARG A 93 1.85 4.56 14.80
C ARG A 93 2.35 3.18 14.38
N GLU A 94 1.64 2.52 13.48
CA GLU A 94 1.88 1.12 13.15
C GLU A 94 2.24 0.87 11.69
N GLY A 95 2.17 1.89 10.85
CA GLY A 95 2.47 1.75 9.43
C GLY A 95 3.95 1.44 9.20
N ILE A 96 4.22 0.66 8.16
CA ILE A 96 5.58 0.27 7.79
C ILE A 96 5.85 0.79 6.39
N VAL A 97 6.90 1.61 6.24
CA VAL A 97 7.29 2.12 4.93
C VAL A 97 7.82 0.96 4.09
N VAL A 98 7.16 0.70 2.96
CA VAL A 98 7.57 -0.37 2.04
C VAL A 98 8.16 0.17 0.75
N TYR A 99 8.04 1.46 0.51
CA TYR A 99 8.68 2.13 -0.62
C TYR A 99 8.90 3.60 -0.28
N GLU A 100 10.05 4.12 -0.64
CA GLU A 100 10.37 5.53 -0.47
C GLU A 100 11.32 5.96 -1.57
N LYS A 101 10.97 7.06 -2.21
CA LYS A 101 11.76 7.59 -3.31
C LYS A 101 12.95 8.40 -2.80
#